data_d882afbe227033d154077ef1f6633b50
#
_entry.id   d882afbe227033d154077ef1f6633b50
#
_cell.length_a   1.000
_cell.length_b   1.000
_cell.length_c   1.000
_cell.angle_alpha   90.00
_cell.angle_beta   90.00
_cell.angle_gamma   90.00
#
_symmetry.space_group_name_H-M   'P 1'
#
loop_
_entity.id
_entity.type
_entity.pdbx_description
1 polymer ?
#
loop_
_entity_poly.entity_id
_entity_poly.type
_entity_poly.pdbx_seq_one_letter_code
_entity_poly.pdbx_strand_id
1 'polypeptide(L)'
;MTSNKFYISDEYYYTIKRIKNRIIHIPCDELKSKQRFFLNAIKWLYPYKTDILNCAKIHSGKKWILKMDIKHFYDSVPSHEIQRVVSKVCRRINQNNNSFSYLSLVTINGKLPTGAPTSPHIANACFKRIDKDIMSASSAFGIDYTRYVDDLTFSSYCKETLEIVEKKVTALLAFYGYKINPKKTKYISDNKQQNILGLVVNNYRVRLSKNFKRNIRAMLHSYAVYLCNSNIKDTKHLAWDTKKEQQLSGYISYICHVDSPFYVQLKRYAQKLEQKYLVIIPYFGH
;
A
#
# COMPACT_ATOMS: atom_id res chain seq x y z
N MET A 1 -17.23 -18.71 -18.84
CA MET A 1 -16.99 -18.23 -17.45
C MET A 1 -17.91 -17.06 -17.20
N THR A 2 -19.02 -17.27 -16.49
CA THR A 2 -19.95 -16.19 -16.14
C THR A 2 -19.24 -15.24 -15.19
N SER A 3 -18.94 -14.02 -15.67
CA SER A 3 -18.39 -12.97 -14.82
C SER A 3 -19.50 -12.56 -13.84
N ASN A 4 -19.34 -12.85 -12.56
CA ASN A 4 -20.24 -12.36 -11.52
C ASN A 4 -20.15 -10.84 -11.49
N LYS A 5 -21.17 -10.19 -12.07
CA LYS A 5 -21.31 -8.74 -12.07
C LYS A 5 -22.28 -8.33 -10.96
N PHE A 6 -21.92 -7.29 -10.22
CA PHE A 6 -22.83 -6.61 -9.28
C PHE A 6 -23.19 -5.25 -9.85
N TYR A 7 -24.45 -5.06 -10.24
CA TYR A 7 -24.95 -3.84 -10.83
C TYR A 7 -25.37 -2.84 -9.75
N ILE A 8 -24.97 -1.58 -9.92
CA ILE A 8 -25.43 -0.43 -9.13
C ILE A 8 -26.58 0.24 -9.87
N SER A 9 -26.48 0.30 -11.20
CA SER A 9 -27.48 0.80 -12.17
C SER A 9 -27.24 0.10 -13.50
N ASP A 10 -28.05 0.41 -14.52
CA ASP A 10 -27.87 -0.15 -15.85
C ASP A 10 -26.50 0.17 -16.47
N GLU A 11 -25.92 1.33 -16.10
CA GLU A 11 -24.62 1.77 -16.60
C GLU A 11 -23.43 1.36 -15.72
N TYR A 12 -23.65 1.14 -14.40
CA TYR A 12 -22.56 0.99 -13.42
C TYR A 12 -22.60 -0.36 -12.74
N TYR A 13 -21.51 -1.08 -12.84
CA TYR A 13 -21.33 -2.39 -12.19
C TYR A 13 -19.92 -2.62 -11.70
N TYR A 14 -19.77 -3.58 -10.78
CA TYR A 14 -18.51 -4.15 -10.39
C TYR A 14 -18.39 -5.58 -10.92
N THR A 15 -17.22 -5.92 -11.48
CA THR A 15 -16.85 -7.31 -11.74
C THR A 15 -16.27 -7.89 -10.46
N ILE A 16 -16.85 -8.99 -9.99
CA ILE A 16 -16.40 -9.68 -8.78
C ILE A 16 -15.31 -10.67 -9.16
N LYS A 17 -14.13 -10.52 -8.59
CA LYS A 17 -13.00 -11.42 -8.78
C LYS A 17 -12.52 -11.95 -7.43
N ARG A 18 -12.37 -13.28 -7.32
CA ARG A 18 -11.78 -13.91 -6.14
C ARG A 18 -10.28 -14.08 -6.35
N ILE A 19 -9.47 -13.45 -5.50
CA ILE A 19 -8.00 -13.59 -5.51
C ILE A 19 -7.59 -14.15 -4.15
N LYS A 20 -7.11 -15.42 -4.13
CA LYS A 20 -6.87 -16.17 -2.89
C LYS A 20 -8.16 -16.17 -2.04
N ASN A 21 -8.09 -15.67 -0.80
CA ASN A 21 -9.22 -15.60 0.13
C ASN A 21 -9.90 -14.23 0.18
N ARG A 22 -9.67 -13.36 -0.82
CA ARG A 22 -10.27 -12.01 -0.88
C ARG A 22 -11.19 -11.86 -2.08
N ILE A 23 -12.33 -11.24 -1.85
CA ILE A 23 -13.23 -10.79 -2.91
C ILE A 23 -12.79 -9.37 -3.31
N ILE A 24 -12.55 -9.16 -4.59
CA ILE A 24 -12.16 -7.87 -5.15
C ILE A 24 -13.27 -7.42 -6.09
N HIS A 25 -13.74 -6.20 -5.91
CA HIS A 25 -14.76 -5.56 -6.69
C HIS A 25 -14.09 -4.59 -7.68
N ILE A 26 -14.02 -4.98 -8.95
CA ILE A 26 -13.38 -4.18 -10.00
C ILE A 26 -14.47 -3.34 -10.66
N PRO A 27 -14.46 -2.00 -10.50
CA PRO A 27 -15.44 -1.14 -11.15
C PRO A 27 -15.27 -1.17 -12.67
N CYS A 28 -16.38 -1.08 -13.44
CA CYS A 28 -16.32 -0.84 -14.88
C CYS A 28 -15.65 0.53 -15.17
N ASP A 29 -15.22 0.75 -16.39
CA ASP A 29 -14.41 1.94 -16.71
C ASP A 29 -15.17 3.24 -16.50
N GLU A 30 -16.47 3.28 -16.79
CA GLU A 30 -17.36 4.43 -16.56
C GLU A 30 -17.48 4.74 -15.07
N LEU A 31 -17.77 3.73 -14.26
CA LEU A 31 -17.82 3.86 -12.79
C LEU A 31 -16.47 4.31 -12.23
N LYS A 32 -15.39 3.73 -12.71
CA LYS A 32 -14.03 4.06 -12.29
C LYS A 32 -13.66 5.51 -12.64
N SER A 33 -14.09 6.02 -13.78
CA SER A 33 -13.90 7.42 -14.17
C SER A 33 -14.63 8.37 -13.21
N LYS A 34 -15.89 8.11 -12.88
CA LYS A 34 -16.64 8.89 -11.88
C LYS A 34 -16.04 8.82 -10.51
N GLN A 35 -15.61 7.63 -10.08
CA GLN A 35 -14.90 7.45 -8.81
C GLN A 35 -13.56 8.21 -8.77
N ARG A 36 -12.80 8.26 -9.86
CA ARG A 36 -11.56 9.04 -9.95
C ARG A 36 -11.80 10.55 -9.89
N PHE A 37 -12.85 11.04 -10.54
CA PHE A 37 -13.25 12.44 -10.40
C PHE A 37 -13.53 12.78 -8.93
N PHE A 38 -14.36 12.00 -8.27
CA PHE A 38 -14.69 12.19 -6.85
C PHE A 38 -13.48 12.02 -5.94
N LEU A 39 -12.57 11.13 -6.28
CA LEU A 39 -11.31 10.88 -5.56
C LEU A 39 -10.43 12.14 -5.48
N ASN A 40 -10.39 12.96 -6.54
CA ASN A 40 -9.60 14.20 -6.52
C ASN A 40 -10.14 15.18 -5.46
N ALA A 41 -11.46 15.28 -5.33
CA ALA A 41 -12.09 16.10 -4.29
C ALA A 41 -11.85 15.55 -2.88
N ILE A 42 -11.86 14.21 -2.72
CA ILE A 42 -11.51 13.57 -1.43
C ILE A 42 -10.07 13.88 -1.06
N LYS A 43 -9.12 13.70 -1.98
CA LYS A 43 -7.69 13.96 -1.75
C LYS A 43 -7.41 15.41 -1.35
N TRP A 44 -8.11 16.35 -1.97
CA TRP A 44 -7.99 17.76 -1.64
C TRP A 44 -8.50 18.07 -0.23
N LEU A 45 -9.66 17.50 0.17
CA LEU A 45 -10.27 17.74 1.47
C LEU A 45 -9.62 16.95 2.61
N TYR A 46 -9.12 15.75 2.29
CA TYR A 46 -8.50 14.80 3.22
C TYR A 46 -7.15 14.34 2.66
N PRO A 47 -6.13 15.21 2.66
CA PRO A 47 -4.82 14.81 2.17
C PRO A 47 -4.26 13.69 3.05
N TYR A 48 -3.88 12.59 2.41
CA TYR A 48 -3.24 11.45 3.05
C TYR A 48 -1.77 11.42 2.66
N LYS A 49 -0.91 11.76 3.59
CA LYS A 49 0.54 11.94 3.36
C LYS A 49 1.39 10.75 3.81
N THR A 50 0.78 9.65 4.22
CA THR A 50 1.54 8.51 4.72
C THR A 50 2.10 7.71 3.55
N ASP A 51 3.40 7.78 3.35
CA ASP A 51 4.11 6.91 2.42
C ASP A 51 4.85 5.79 3.15
N ILE A 52 5.19 4.74 2.41
CA ILE A 52 5.85 3.53 2.92
C ILE A 52 7.22 3.86 3.52
N LEU A 53 7.98 4.75 2.87
CA LEU A 53 9.32 5.11 3.31
C LEU A 53 9.29 5.93 4.61
N ASN A 54 8.36 6.87 4.74
CA ASN A 54 8.19 7.67 5.96
C ASN A 54 7.72 6.80 7.12
N CYS A 55 6.77 5.88 6.91
CA CYS A 55 6.40 4.88 7.92
C CYS A 55 7.63 4.09 8.39
N ALA A 56 8.44 3.60 7.47
CA ALA A 56 9.63 2.82 7.81
C ALA A 56 10.69 3.64 8.56
N LYS A 57 10.91 4.91 8.17
CA LYS A 57 11.88 5.81 8.82
C LYS A 57 11.55 6.07 10.29
N ILE A 58 10.28 6.30 10.62
CA ILE A 58 9.81 6.57 11.99
C ILE A 58 10.18 5.41 12.94
N HIS A 59 10.10 4.18 12.47
CA HIS A 59 10.35 3.00 13.27
C HIS A 59 11.79 2.45 13.17
N SER A 60 12.66 3.16 12.44
CA SER A 60 14.03 2.71 12.21
C SER A 60 14.87 2.76 13.49
N GLY A 61 15.60 1.66 13.79
CA GLY A 61 16.50 1.57 14.94
C GLY A 61 15.82 1.35 16.28
N LYS A 62 14.52 1.06 16.32
CA LYS A 62 13.82 0.71 17.55
C LYS A 62 14.06 -0.75 17.94
N LYS A 63 14.16 -1.02 19.25
CA LYS A 63 14.41 -2.36 19.77
C LYS A 63 13.24 -3.31 19.52
N TRP A 64 12.01 -2.80 19.65
CA TRP A 64 10.80 -3.60 19.49
C TRP A 64 9.83 -2.94 18.52
N ILE A 65 9.23 -3.76 17.65
CA ILE A 65 8.13 -3.38 16.77
C ILE A 65 6.93 -4.26 17.09
N LEU A 66 5.77 -3.63 17.30
CA LEU A 66 4.48 -4.29 17.34
C LEU A 66 3.75 -3.99 16.03
N LYS A 67 3.31 -5.03 15.34
CA LYS A 67 2.44 -4.93 14.16
C LYS A 67 1.06 -5.46 14.52
N MET A 68 0.03 -4.70 14.15
CA MET A 68 -1.37 -5.09 14.33
C MET A 68 -2.10 -4.87 13.00
N ASP A 69 -3.10 -5.71 12.70
CA ASP A 69 -3.87 -5.65 11.45
C ASP A 69 -5.36 -5.55 11.79
N ILE A 70 -6.06 -4.63 11.16
CA ILE A 70 -7.52 -4.48 11.35
C ILE A 70 -8.23 -5.49 10.46
N LYS A 71 -9.03 -6.35 11.10
CA LYS A 71 -9.80 -7.38 10.39
C LYS A 71 -10.90 -6.73 9.53
N HIS A 72 -10.98 -7.11 8.25
CA HIS A 72 -12.01 -6.62 7.31
C HIS A 72 -12.14 -5.09 7.29
N PHE A 73 -11.02 -4.38 7.20
CA PHE A 73 -10.94 -2.93 7.40
C PHE A 73 -12.02 -2.15 6.63
N TYR A 74 -12.14 -2.35 5.32
CA TYR A 74 -13.13 -1.62 4.50
C TYR A 74 -14.58 -1.96 4.89
N ASP A 75 -14.86 -3.22 5.20
CA ASP A 75 -16.20 -3.67 5.63
C ASP A 75 -16.57 -3.16 7.03
N SER A 76 -15.55 -2.85 7.86
CA SER A 76 -15.72 -2.38 9.22
C SER A 76 -15.94 -0.87 9.31
N VAL A 77 -15.74 -0.11 8.24
CA VAL A 77 -15.99 1.33 8.25
C VAL A 77 -17.49 1.58 8.40
N PRO A 78 -17.93 2.30 9.47
CA PRO A 78 -19.35 2.55 9.71
C PRO A 78 -19.99 3.36 8.58
N SER A 79 -21.17 2.95 8.12
CA SER A 79 -21.87 3.59 7.00
C SER A 79 -22.17 5.07 7.24
N HIS A 80 -22.51 5.45 8.49
CA HIS A 80 -22.74 6.86 8.84
C HIS A 80 -21.48 7.73 8.71
N GLU A 81 -20.29 7.17 8.99
CA GLU A 81 -19.02 7.86 8.80
C GLU A 81 -18.70 8.03 7.30
N ILE A 82 -18.96 6.99 6.47
CA ILE A 82 -18.85 7.09 5.02
C ILE A 82 -19.75 8.19 4.49
N GLN A 83 -21.02 8.19 4.90
CA GLN A 83 -22.00 9.21 4.53
C GLN A 83 -21.55 10.61 4.95
N ARG A 84 -21.03 10.78 6.16
CA ARG A 84 -20.48 12.05 6.65
C ARG A 84 -19.35 12.57 5.79
N VAL A 85 -18.40 11.69 5.40
CA VAL A 85 -17.28 12.06 4.51
C VAL A 85 -17.78 12.42 3.13
N VAL A 86 -18.62 11.59 2.52
CA VAL A 86 -19.18 11.80 1.17
C VAL A 86 -19.98 13.11 1.11
N SER A 87 -20.88 13.35 2.07
CA SER A 87 -21.68 14.59 2.14
C SER A 87 -20.82 15.84 2.28
N LYS A 88 -19.70 15.76 3.04
CA LYS A 88 -18.77 16.88 3.19
C LYS A 88 -18.02 17.17 1.88
N VAL A 89 -17.64 16.12 1.14
CA VAL A 89 -17.00 16.26 -0.18
C VAL A 89 -17.99 16.84 -1.17
N CYS A 90 -19.23 16.34 -1.22
CA CYS A 90 -20.28 16.84 -2.13
C CYS A 90 -20.57 18.32 -1.90
N ARG A 91 -20.68 18.76 -0.64
CA ARG A 91 -20.84 20.20 -0.31
C ARG A 91 -19.67 21.03 -0.86
N ARG A 92 -18.47 20.51 -0.81
CA ARG A 92 -17.27 21.24 -1.28
C ARG A 92 -17.23 21.40 -2.80
N ILE A 93 -17.76 20.43 -3.54
CA ILE A 93 -17.82 20.48 -5.02
C ILE A 93 -19.17 21.02 -5.53
N ASN A 94 -19.96 21.65 -4.67
CA ASN A 94 -21.30 22.21 -4.97
C ASN A 94 -22.29 21.18 -5.54
N GLN A 95 -22.19 19.92 -5.06
CA GLN A 95 -23.05 18.80 -5.46
C GLN A 95 -23.94 18.33 -4.30
N ASN A 96 -24.49 19.26 -3.51
CA ASN A 96 -25.24 18.94 -2.28
C ASN A 96 -26.41 17.98 -2.52
N ASN A 97 -27.14 18.17 -3.62
CA ASN A 97 -28.32 17.36 -3.95
C ASN A 97 -27.95 15.95 -4.46
N ASN A 98 -26.69 15.70 -4.78
CA ASN A 98 -26.21 14.45 -5.36
C ASN A 98 -25.46 13.55 -4.36
N SER A 99 -25.46 13.89 -3.06
CA SER A 99 -24.70 13.13 -2.05
C SER A 99 -25.12 11.66 -1.99
N PHE A 100 -26.39 11.36 -2.15
CA PHE A 100 -26.92 9.99 -2.19
C PHE A 100 -26.43 9.24 -3.44
N SER A 101 -26.44 9.88 -4.60
CA SER A 101 -25.91 9.32 -5.84
C SER A 101 -24.40 8.99 -5.70
N TYR A 102 -23.62 9.90 -5.13
CA TYR A 102 -22.19 9.63 -4.89
C TYR A 102 -21.96 8.52 -3.85
N LEU A 103 -22.83 8.39 -2.83
CA LEU A 103 -22.74 7.32 -1.86
C LEU A 103 -22.92 5.95 -2.54
N SER A 104 -23.91 5.80 -3.43
CA SER A 104 -24.11 4.57 -4.20
C SER A 104 -22.96 4.24 -5.14
N LEU A 105 -22.29 5.24 -5.71
CA LEU A 105 -21.12 5.03 -6.57
C LEU A 105 -19.86 4.53 -5.80
N VAL A 106 -19.74 4.87 -4.52
CA VAL A 106 -18.53 4.55 -3.72
C VAL A 106 -18.74 3.41 -2.71
N THR A 107 -19.96 2.91 -2.58
CA THR A 107 -20.28 1.80 -1.65
C THR A 107 -21.01 0.66 -2.36
N ILE A 108 -20.91 -0.53 -1.79
CA ILE A 108 -21.76 -1.70 -2.10
C ILE A 108 -22.43 -2.08 -0.79
N ASN A 109 -23.77 -2.05 -0.76
CA ASN A 109 -24.56 -2.35 0.46
C ASN A 109 -24.09 -1.51 1.68
N GLY A 110 -23.77 -0.24 1.48
CA GLY A 110 -23.30 0.66 2.53
C GLY A 110 -21.85 0.44 3.01
N LYS A 111 -21.09 -0.46 2.38
CA LYS A 111 -19.69 -0.78 2.71
C LYS A 111 -18.74 -0.34 1.61
N LEU A 112 -17.50 -0.07 1.96
CA LEU A 112 -16.46 0.29 0.99
C LEU A 112 -15.98 -0.95 0.23
N PRO A 113 -16.10 -1.00 -1.12
CA PRO A 113 -15.69 -2.16 -1.89
C PRO A 113 -14.16 -2.27 -1.98
N THR A 114 -13.63 -3.46 -1.71
CA THR A 114 -12.21 -3.75 -1.93
C THR A 114 -11.93 -3.74 -3.45
N GLY A 115 -11.08 -2.81 -3.90
CA GLY A 115 -10.69 -2.65 -5.32
C GLY A 115 -11.18 -1.36 -5.95
N ALA A 116 -12.14 -0.63 -5.35
CA ALA A 116 -12.51 0.70 -5.80
C ALA A 116 -11.40 1.73 -5.47
N PRO A 117 -11.09 2.67 -6.38
CA PRO A 117 -10.03 3.66 -6.15
C PRO A 117 -10.35 4.64 -5.00
N THR A 118 -11.62 4.82 -4.66
CA THR A 118 -12.08 5.72 -3.59
C THR A 118 -11.97 5.11 -2.20
N SER A 119 -12.08 3.77 -2.06
CA SER A 119 -12.18 3.09 -0.77
C SER A 119 -11.02 3.40 0.19
N PRO A 120 -9.73 3.37 -0.22
CA PRO A 120 -8.63 3.69 0.69
C PRO A 120 -8.70 5.12 1.23
N HIS A 121 -9.10 6.08 0.40
CA HIS A 121 -9.13 7.49 0.78
C HIS A 121 -10.32 7.82 1.68
N ILE A 122 -11.50 7.25 1.39
CA ILE A 122 -12.68 7.40 2.26
C ILE A 122 -12.42 6.75 3.62
N ALA A 123 -11.91 5.51 3.64
CA ALA A 123 -11.56 4.82 4.88
C ALA A 123 -10.56 5.62 5.72
N ASN A 124 -9.52 6.19 5.10
CA ASN A 124 -8.55 7.04 5.79
C ASN A 124 -9.19 8.33 6.33
N ALA A 125 -10.12 8.94 5.59
CA ALA A 125 -10.85 10.12 6.05
C ALA A 125 -11.74 9.81 7.27
N CYS A 126 -12.42 8.66 7.28
CA CYS A 126 -13.22 8.17 8.39
C CYS A 126 -12.33 7.86 9.62
N PHE A 127 -11.15 7.31 9.39
CA PHE A 127 -10.24 6.88 10.46
C PHE A 127 -9.42 8.02 11.10
N LYS A 128 -9.46 9.23 10.53
CA LYS A 128 -8.62 10.37 10.95
C LYS A 128 -8.76 10.72 12.45
N ARG A 129 -9.96 10.60 13.02
CA ARG A 129 -10.20 10.84 14.47
C ARG A 129 -9.56 9.73 15.29
N ILE A 130 -9.75 8.49 14.88
CA ILE A 130 -9.21 7.31 15.56
C ILE A 130 -7.69 7.34 15.57
N ASP A 131 -7.05 7.74 14.45
CA ASP A 131 -5.59 7.94 14.39
C ASP A 131 -5.09 8.94 15.43
N LYS A 132 -5.80 10.05 15.66
CA LYS A 132 -5.45 11.02 16.69
C LYS A 132 -5.52 10.43 18.11
N ASP A 133 -6.57 9.67 18.38
CA ASP A 133 -6.77 9.06 19.69
C ASP A 133 -5.71 7.96 19.93
N ILE A 134 -5.38 7.15 18.92
CA ILE A 134 -4.30 6.15 18.99
C ILE A 134 -2.94 6.85 19.18
N MET A 135 -2.69 7.93 18.45
CA MET A 135 -1.43 8.69 18.56
C MET A 135 -1.28 9.28 19.95
N SER A 136 -2.34 9.87 20.51
CA SER A 136 -2.35 10.39 21.88
C SER A 136 -2.07 9.29 22.90
N ALA A 137 -2.75 8.14 22.78
CA ALA A 137 -2.55 7.00 23.66
C ALA A 137 -1.14 6.41 23.57
N SER A 138 -0.50 6.45 22.40
CA SER A 138 0.84 5.92 22.17
C SER A 138 1.93 6.87 22.65
N SER A 139 1.78 8.17 22.37
CA SER A 139 2.75 9.21 22.73
C SER A 139 2.93 9.35 24.24
N ALA A 140 1.88 9.11 25.02
CA ALA A 140 1.94 9.09 26.48
C ALA A 140 2.93 8.04 27.05
N PHE A 141 3.30 7.04 26.25
CA PHE A 141 4.28 5.98 26.59
C PHE A 141 5.58 6.09 25.78
N GLY A 142 5.81 7.20 25.06
CA GLY A 142 7.00 7.38 24.21
C GLY A 142 7.06 6.40 23.05
N ILE A 143 5.89 5.94 22.55
CA ILE A 143 5.77 4.95 21.46
C ILE A 143 5.48 5.68 20.16
N ASP A 144 6.28 5.39 19.12
CA ASP A 144 5.99 5.85 17.78
C ASP A 144 4.88 5.01 17.16
N TYR A 145 3.98 5.67 16.45
CA TYR A 145 2.85 5.06 15.77
C TYR A 145 2.78 5.50 14.32
N THR A 146 2.55 4.54 13.43
CA THR A 146 2.13 4.80 12.05
C THR A 146 1.05 3.83 11.62
N ARG A 147 0.23 4.23 10.65
CA ARG A 147 -0.75 3.37 9.99
C ARG A 147 -0.62 3.49 8.48
N TYR A 148 -0.67 2.35 7.82
CA TYR A 148 -0.82 2.26 6.37
C TYR A 148 -2.04 1.38 6.05
N VAL A 149 -3.16 2.02 5.71
CA VAL A 149 -4.48 1.39 5.48
C VAL A 149 -4.95 0.61 6.72
N ASP A 150 -4.88 -0.72 6.71
CA ASP A 150 -5.25 -1.65 7.78
C ASP A 150 -4.07 -2.09 8.68
N ASP A 151 -2.83 -1.82 8.24
CA ASP A 151 -1.62 -2.15 8.98
C ASP A 151 -1.25 -1.03 9.97
N LEU A 152 -1.35 -1.30 11.29
CA LEU A 152 -0.86 -0.43 12.35
C LEU A 152 0.53 -0.91 12.80
N THR A 153 1.44 0.02 12.94
CA THR A 153 2.80 -0.26 13.41
C THR A 153 3.13 0.64 14.59
N PHE A 154 3.63 0.04 15.66
CA PHE A 154 4.10 0.70 16.86
C PHE A 154 5.53 0.30 17.13
N SER A 155 6.34 1.19 17.70
CA SER A 155 7.71 0.86 18.06
C SER A 155 8.18 1.53 19.34
N SER A 156 9.02 0.81 20.10
CA SER A 156 9.56 1.25 21.38
C SER A 156 10.91 0.56 21.66
N TYR A 157 11.62 1.08 22.64
CA TYR A 157 12.80 0.40 23.22
C TYR A 157 12.41 -0.61 24.31
N CYS A 158 11.18 -0.53 24.84
CA CYS A 158 10.66 -1.40 25.90
C CYS A 158 9.44 -2.21 25.37
N LYS A 159 9.45 -3.52 25.58
CA LYS A 159 8.37 -4.41 25.12
C LYS A 159 7.12 -4.25 25.95
N GLU A 160 7.29 -4.08 27.24
CA GLU A 160 6.22 -3.97 28.22
C GLU A 160 5.32 -2.76 27.93
N THR A 161 5.89 -1.65 27.49
CA THR A 161 5.12 -0.46 27.07
C THR A 161 4.28 -0.75 25.84
N LEU A 162 4.78 -1.54 24.87
CA LEU A 162 4.01 -1.96 23.70
C LEU A 162 2.85 -2.86 24.09
N GLU A 163 3.02 -3.76 25.08
CA GLU A 163 1.92 -4.63 25.58
C GLU A 163 0.78 -3.83 26.24
N ILE A 164 1.13 -2.74 26.95
CA ILE A 164 0.15 -1.83 27.51
C ILE A 164 -0.62 -1.11 26.39
N VAL A 165 0.10 -0.58 25.39
CA VAL A 165 -0.51 0.15 24.28
C VAL A 165 -1.33 -0.78 23.39
N GLU A 166 -0.91 -2.03 23.17
CA GLU A 166 -1.71 -3.02 22.42
C GLU A 166 -3.10 -3.17 23.05
N LYS A 167 -3.17 -3.37 24.37
CA LYS A 167 -4.44 -3.52 25.11
C LYS A 167 -5.31 -2.26 24.98
N LYS A 168 -4.71 -1.07 25.18
CA LYS A 168 -5.42 0.21 25.06
C LYS A 168 -5.94 0.46 23.64
N VAL A 169 -5.11 0.25 22.62
CA VAL A 169 -5.48 0.43 21.20
C VAL A 169 -6.55 -0.58 20.80
N THR A 170 -6.45 -1.83 21.25
CA THR A 170 -7.47 -2.86 20.98
C THR A 170 -8.84 -2.46 21.56
N ALA A 171 -8.87 -1.97 22.79
CA ALA A 171 -10.10 -1.48 23.43
C ALA A 171 -10.66 -0.24 22.70
N LEU A 172 -9.78 0.70 22.33
CA LEU A 172 -10.17 1.91 21.59
C LEU A 172 -10.76 1.55 20.22
N LEU A 173 -10.12 0.66 19.47
CA LEU A 173 -10.62 0.20 18.18
C LEU A 173 -11.96 -0.53 18.31
N ALA A 174 -12.13 -1.37 19.34
CA ALA A 174 -13.40 -2.03 19.64
C ALA A 174 -14.52 -1.03 19.92
N PHE A 175 -14.24 0.05 20.67
CA PHE A 175 -15.17 1.15 20.91
C PHE A 175 -15.65 1.80 19.59
N TYR A 176 -14.76 1.94 18.59
CA TYR A 176 -15.10 2.46 17.27
C TYR A 176 -15.66 1.40 16.31
N GLY A 177 -15.90 0.16 16.76
CA GLY A 177 -16.46 -0.92 15.95
C GLY A 177 -15.45 -1.70 15.10
N TYR A 178 -14.15 -1.47 15.27
CA TYR A 178 -13.10 -2.21 14.57
C TYR A 178 -12.58 -3.38 15.41
N LYS A 179 -12.16 -4.45 14.71
CA LYS A 179 -11.59 -5.65 15.36
C LYS A 179 -10.19 -5.89 14.88
N ILE A 180 -9.26 -6.15 15.80
CA ILE A 180 -7.90 -6.55 15.49
C ILE A 180 -7.87 -8.04 15.11
N ASN A 181 -6.97 -8.38 14.19
CA ASN A 181 -6.69 -9.76 13.82
C ASN A 181 -5.56 -10.32 14.71
N PRO A 182 -5.87 -11.15 15.75
CA PRO A 182 -4.86 -11.62 16.67
C PRO A 182 -3.82 -12.53 16.01
N LYS A 183 -4.19 -13.24 14.91
CA LYS A 183 -3.25 -14.10 14.16
C LYS A 183 -2.18 -13.31 13.42
N LYS A 184 -2.42 -12.03 13.16
CA LYS A 184 -1.48 -11.13 12.48
C LYS A 184 -0.77 -10.16 13.44
N THR A 185 -1.20 -10.07 14.70
CA THR A 185 -0.50 -9.29 15.72
C THR A 185 0.84 -9.94 16.04
N LYS A 186 1.93 -9.16 15.94
CA LYS A 186 3.30 -9.69 16.10
C LYS A 186 4.22 -8.68 16.78
N TYR A 187 5.00 -9.18 17.72
CA TYR A 187 6.14 -8.49 18.29
C TYR A 187 7.41 -8.94 17.60
N ILE A 188 8.25 -8.01 17.18
CA ILE A 188 9.50 -8.28 16.46
C ILE A 188 10.61 -7.51 17.15
N SER A 189 11.56 -8.25 17.75
CA SER A 189 12.77 -7.66 18.33
C SER A 189 13.81 -7.34 17.26
N ASP A 190 14.78 -6.49 17.60
CA ASP A 190 15.89 -6.10 16.73
C ASP A 190 16.87 -7.25 16.40
N ASN A 191 16.85 -8.34 17.20
CA ASN A 191 17.57 -9.59 16.89
C ASN A 191 17.01 -10.32 15.66
N LYS A 192 15.78 -9.97 15.24
CA LYS A 192 15.15 -10.50 14.04
C LYS A 192 15.06 -9.40 12.99
N GLN A 193 14.84 -9.79 11.74
CA GLN A 193 14.61 -8.82 10.69
C GLN A 193 13.29 -8.10 10.92
N GLN A 194 13.37 -6.82 11.25
CA GLN A 194 12.24 -5.91 11.39
C GLN A 194 11.83 -5.41 10.00
N ASN A 195 10.66 -5.84 9.54
CA ASN A 195 10.13 -5.48 8.22
C ASN A 195 8.85 -4.66 8.39
N ILE A 196 8.84 -3.45 7.82
CA ILE A 196 7.68 -2.55 7.77
C ILE A 196 7.34 -2.28 6.30
N LEU A 197 6.15 -2.68 5.88
CA LEU A 197 5.64 -2.48 4.53
C LEU A 197 6.63 -2.92 3.42
N GLY A 198 7.38 -4.00 3.66
CA GLY A 198 8.37 -4.52 2.71
C GLY A 198 9.80 -3.97 2.89
N LEU A 199 10.00 -2.98 3.76
CA LEU A 199 11.30 -2.37 4.05
C LEU A 199 11.88 -2.88 5.37
N VAL A 200 13.18 -3.14 5.39
CA VAL A 200 13.94 -3.54 6.59
C VAL A 200 14.44 -2.29 7.30
N VAL A 201 14.14 -2.18 8.61
CA VAL A 201 14.38 -0.97 9.41
C VAL A 201 15.40 -1.14 10.54
N ASN A 202 16.06 -2.31 10.64
CA ASN A 202 17.10 -2.54 11.64
C ASN A 202 18.29 -1.58 11.47
N ASN A 203 18.99 -1.28 12.58
CA ASN A 203 20.24 -0.54 12.62
C ASN A 203 20.12 0.89 12.06
N TYR A 204 19.07 1.62 12.41
CA TYR A 204 18.85 3.02 12.04
C TYR A 204 18.89 3.29 10.52
N ARG A 205 18.65 2.26 9.70
CA ARG A 205 18.67 2.37 8.25
C ARG A 205 17.47 1.66 7.63
N VAL A 206 16.79 2.38 6.74
CA VAL A 206 15.75 1.79 5.90
C VAL A 206 16.40 1.22 4.65
N ARG A 207 16.11 -0.04 4.35
CA ARG A 207 16.70 -0.75 3.18
C ARG A 207 15.76 -1.83 2.66
N LEU A 208 16.01 -2.23 1.44
CA LEU A 208 15.33 -3.35 0.81
C LEU A 208 15.81 -4.69 1.36
N SER A 209 14.92 -5.69 1.41
CA SER A 209 15.27 -7.03 1.88
C SER A 209 16.31 -7.71 0.97
N LYS A 210 17.10 -8.62 1.53
CA LYS A 210 18.09 -9.41 0.75
C LYS A 210 17.44 -10.16 -0.41
N ASN A 211 16.24 -10.74 -0.19
CA ASN A 211 15.51 -11.46 -1.22
C ASN A 211 15.07 -10.54 -2.38
N PHE A 212 14.55 -9.35 -2.06
CA PHE A 212 14.19 -8.37 -3.07
C PHE A 212 15.41 -7.97 -3.91
N LYS A 213 16.53 -7.63 -3.26
CA LYS A 213 17.79 -7.28 -3.94
C LYS A 213 18.30 -8.39 -4.87
N ARG A 214 18.21 -9.66 -4.43
CA ARG A 214 18.58 -10.82 -5.24
C ARG A 214 17.67 -10.96 -6.46
N ASN A 215 16.36 -10.85 -6.27
CA ASN A 215 15.38 -10.97 -7.36
C ASN A 215 15.57 -9.88 -8.42
N ILE A 216 15.86 -8.64 -8.01
CA ILE A 216 16.12 -7.55 -8.95
C ILE A 216 17.42 -7.77 -9.74
N ARG A 217 18.49 -8.26 -9.10
CA ARG A 217 19.72 -8.60 -9.84
C ARG A 217 19.47 -9.72 -10.86
N ALA A 218 18.71 -10.76 -10.49
CA ALA A 218 18.34 -11.84 -11.41
C ALA A 218 17.48 -11.31 -12.59
N MET A 219 16.52 -10.44 -12.30
CA MET A 219 15.67 -9.83 -13.32
C MET A 219 16.49 -8.96 -14.29
N LEU A 220 17.43 -8.16 -13.76
CA LEU A 220 18.32 -7.33 -14.57
C LEU A 220 19.26 -8.17 -15.43
N HIS A 221 19.81 -9.26 -14.89
CA HIS A 221 20.63 -10.21 -15.65
C HIS A 221 19.84 -10.85 -16.79
N SER A 222 18.61 -11.34 -16.52
CA SER A 222 17.75 -11.92 -17.55
C SER A 222 17.41 -10.91 -18.65
N TYR A 223 17.27 -9.63 -18.31
CA TYR A 223 17.05 -8.57 -19.30
C TYR A 223 18.28 -8.34 -20.18
N ALA A 224 19.49 -8.31 -19.61
CA ALA A 224 20.71 -8.18 -20.38
C ALA A 224 20.93 -9.35 -21.37
N VAL A 225 20.65 -10.58 -20.94
CA VAL A 225 20.67 -11.77 -21.81
C VAL A 225 19.64 -11.68 -22.93
N TYR A 226 18.44 -11.20 -22.63
CA TYR A 226 17.40 -10.98 -23.65
C TYR A 226 17.86 -9.95 -24.70
N LEU A 227 18.43 -8.81 -24.29
CA LEU A 227 18.94 -7.80 -25.20
C LEU A 227 20.07 -8.34 -26.10
N CYS A 228 20.98 -9.14 -25.54
CA CYS A 228 22.04 -9.80 -26.29
C CYS A 228 21.46 -10.72 -27.36
N ASN A 229 20.51 -11.58 -27.01
CA ASN A 229 19.90 -12.54 -27.94
C ASN A 229 19.02 -11.86 -29.00
N SER A 230 18.35 -10.76 -28.68
CA SER A 230 17.54 -10.01 -29.64
C SER A 230 18.39 -9.36 -30.74
N ASN A 231 19.65 -9.04 -30.44
CA ASN A 231 20.63 -8.56 -31.46
C ASN A 231 21.10 -9.68 -32.39
N ILE A 232 20.97 -10.96 -32.02
CA ILE A 232 21.48 -12.13 -32.78
C ILE A 232 20.35 -12.81 -33.60
N LYS A 233 19.21 -12.19 -33.86
CA LYS A 233 18.09 -12.72 -34.67
C LYS A 233 17.55 -14.13 -34.30
N ASP A 234 17.94 -14.71 -33.19
CA ASP A 234 17.49 -16.04 -32.76
C ASP A 234 16.43 -15.92 -31.61
N THR A 235 15.20 -15.57 -32.01
CA THR A 235 14.15 -15.05 -31.12
C THR A 235 13.24 -16.12 -30.52
N LYS A 236 13.63 -17.39 -30.39
CA LYS A 236 12.68 -18.43 -29.97
C LYS A 236 12.50 -18.67 -28.47
N HIS A 237 13.31 -18.09 -27.56
CA HIS A 237 13.32 -18.58 -26.16
C HIS A 237 13.18 -17.59 -24.99
N LEU A 238 13.14 -16.28 -25.17
CA LEU A 238 12.92 -15.34 -24.04
C LEU A 238 12.12 -14.11 -24.49
N ALA A 239 10.80 -14.24 -24.52
CA ALA A 239 9.96 -13.05 -24.70
C ALA A 239 9.94 -12.21 -23.42
N TRP A 240 10.73 -11.15 -23.37
CA TRP A 240 10.46 -10.03 -22.47
C TRP A 240 9.29 -9.26 -23.08
N ASP A 241 8.16 -9.24 -22.32
CA ASP A 241 7.04 -8.43 -22.73
C ASP A 241 7.18 -7.01 -22.15
N THR A 242 6.51 -6.06 -22.76
CA THR A 242 6.47 -4.66 -22.34
C THR A 242 6.13 -4.48 -20.86
N LYS A 243 5.35 -5.41 -20.28
CA LYS A 243 5.00 -5.38 -18.85
C LYS A 243 6.19 -5.66 -17.95
N LYS A 244 7.06 -6.61 -18.31
CA LYS A 244 8.29 -6.91 -17.55
C LYS A 244 9.28 -5.77 -17.62
N GLU A 245 9.38 -5.10 -18.76
CA GLU A 245 10.22 -3.90 -18.93
C GLU A 245 9.73 -2.76 -18.06
N GLN A 246 8.45 -2.45 -18.10
CA GLN A 246 7.83 -1.44 -17.24
C GLN A 246 7.99 -1.78 -15.77
N GLN A 247 7.87 -3.06 -15.40
CA GLN A 247 8.07 -3.52 -14.03
C GLN A 247 9.50 -3.32 -13.56
N LEU A 248 10.50 -3.65 -14.39
CA LEU A 248 11.92 -3.45 -14.08
C LEU A 248 12.24 -1.96 -13.92
N SER A 249 11.79 -1.12 -14.85
CA SER A 249 11.93 0.34 -14.78
C SER A 249 11.32 0.91 -13.49
N GLY A 250 10.10 0.49 -13.15
CA GLY A 250 9.43 0.88 -11.91
C GLY A 250 10.20 0.45 -10.66
N TYR A 251 10.75 -0.77 -10.64
CA TYR A 251 11.59 -1.22 -9.52
C TYR A 251 12.88 -0.42 -9.40
N ILE A 252 13.55 -0.08 -10.50
CA ILE A 252 14.79 0.72 -10.47
C ILE A 252 14.51 2.11 -9.91
N SER A 253 13.44 2.77 -10.36
CA SER A 253 13.00 4.07 -9.83
C SER A 253 12.67 3.98 -8.32
N TYR A 254 11.97 2.93 -7.90
CA TYR A 254 11.67 2.67 -6.49
C TYR A 254 12.94 2.46 -5.65
N ILE A 255 13.91 1.68 -6.15
CA ILE A 255 15.19 1.43 -5.48
C ILE A 255 15.99 2.72 -5.31
N CYS A 256 16.03 3.55 -6.34
CA CYS A 256 16.70 4.86 -6.29
C CYS A 256 16.18 5.73 -5.14
N HIS A 257 14.85 5.74 -4.97
CA HIS A 257 14.20 6.52 -3.91
C HIS A 257 14.38 5.92 -2.51
N VAL A 258 14.34 4.58 -2.37
CA VAL A 258 14.25 3.91 -1.06
C VAL A 258 15.61 3.45 -0.53
N ASP A 259 16.53 2.99 -1.37
CA ASP A 259 17.81 2.38 -0.99
C ASP A 259 18.91 2.85 -1.94
N SER A 260 19.27 4.13 -1.87
CA SER A 260 20.30 4.75 -2.70
C SER A 260 21.64 3.99 -2.70
N PRO A 261 22.16 3.45 -1.57
CA PRO A 261 23.37 2.64 -1.60
C PRO A 261 23.23 1.38 -2.46
N PHE A 262 22.05 0.74 -2.43
CA PHE A 262 21.83 -0.42 -3.30
C PHE A 262 21.62 -0.01 -4.75
N TYR A 263 21.03 1.15 -5.02
CA TYR A 263 20.91 1.69 -6.39
C TYR A 263 22.30 1.87 -7.03
N VAL A 264 23.26 2.45 -6.32
CA VAL A 264 24.65 2.59 -6.81
C VAL A 264 25.30 1.23 -7.11
N GLN A 265 25.09 0.24 -6.21
CA GLN A 265 25.57 -1.13 -6.46
C GLN A 265 24.91 -1.77 -7.69
N LEU A 266 23.62 -1.52 -7.87
CA LEU A 266 22.86 -2.05 -9.01
C LEU A 266 23.29 -1.41 -10.33
N LYS A 267 23.57 -0.09 -10.35
CA LYS A 267 24.14 0.61 -11.51
C LYS A 267 25.50 0.02 -11.92
N ARG A 268 26.40 -0.19 -10.96
CA ARG A 268 27.69 -0.84 -11.22
C ARG A 268 27.53 -2.28 -11.74
N TYR A 269 26.54 -3.00 -11.25
CA TYR A 269 26.22 -4.34 -11.75
C TYR A 269 25.67 -4.29 -13.18
N ALA A 270 24.81 -3.34 -13.52
CA ALA A 270 24.33 -3.11 -14.87
C ALA A 270 25.49 -2.85 -15.84
N GLN A 271 26.42 -1.96 -15.49
CA GLN A 271 27.61 -1.67 -16.31
C GLN A 271 28.46 -2.91 -16.60
N LYS A 272 28.63 -3.81 -15.61
CA LYS A 272 29.29 -5.10 -15.83
C LYS A 272 28.55 -6.01 -16.80
N LEU A 273 27.22 -6.01 -16.75
CA LEU A 273 26.39 -6.77 -17.71
C LEU A 273 26.47 -6.18 -19.12
N GLU A 274 26.45 -4.85 -19.25
CA GLU A 274 26.61 -4.14 -20.53
C GLU A 274 27.92 -4.51 -21.19
N GLN A 275 29.03 -4.51 -20.46
CA GLN A 275 30.33 -4.93 -20.93
C GLN A 275 30.39 -6.42 -21.34
N LYS A 276 29.78 -7.29 -20.49
CA LYS A 276 29.78 -8.74 -20.72
C LYS A 276 28.97 -9.15 -21.95
N TYR A 277 27.80 -8.53 -22.14
CA TYR A 277 26.84 -8.90 -23.19
C TYR A 277 26.82 -7.96 -24.38
N LEU A 278 27.65 -6.91 -24.40
CA LEU A 278 27.72 -5.87 -25.43
C LEU A 278 26.34 -5.26 -25.72
N VAL A 279 25.59 -4.91 -24.66
CA VAL A 279 24.25 -4.32 -24.71
C VAL A 279 24.20 -3.01 -23.94
N ILE A 280 23.18 -2.20 -24.18
CA ILE A 280 22.89 -0.98 -23.41
C ILE A 280 21.65 -1.21 -22.57
N ILE A 281 21.71 -0.95 -21.26
CA ILE A 281 20.60 -1.05 -20.33
C ILE A 281 20.08 0.37 -20.04
N PRO A 282 18.89 0.79 -20.54
CA PRO A 282 18.50 2.20 -20.63
C PRO A 282 18.03 2.84 -19.31
N TYR A 283 18.09 2.11 -18.16
CA TYR A 283 17.42 2.53 -16.93
C TYR A 283 18.28 3.34 -15.95
N PHE A 284 19.58 3.52 -16.20
CA PHE A 284 20.49 4.10 -15.19
C PHE A 284 21.04 5.48 -15.54
N GLY A 285 20.65 6.06 -16.68
CA GLY A 285 21.20 7.32 -17.18
C GLY A 285 22.74 7.24 -17.38
N HIS A 286 23.20 7.50 -18.56
CA HIS A 286 24.63 7.61 -18.84
C HIS A 286 25.16 8.95 -18.41
#